data_aa4cfb7d4ad3385de35cf4b45d2198d8
#
_entry.id   aa4cfb7d4ad3385de35cf4b45d2198d8
#
_cell.length_a   1.000
_cell.length_b   1.000
_cell.length_c   1.000
_cell.angle_alpha   90.00
_cell.angle_beta   90.00
_cell.angle_gamma   90.00
#
_symmetry.space_group_name_H-M   'P 1'
#
loop_
_entity.id
_entity.type
_entity.pdbx_description
1 polymer ?
#
loop_
_entity_poly.entity_id
_entity_poly.type
_entity_poly.pdbx_seq_one_letter_code
_entity_poly.pdbx_strand_id
1 'polypeptide(L)'
;LHTYGHKGVVFAVSGRLEPGEEPRVSLAELLAGRAGDHPHVRRPLRKNAHGFTVRTDIFCNHAEVRAMEASGSIAVASHSHGHMGVFTGPEFTSFVSPGNRGRTFYLTEHGYFWGLPGFKVGPGLQHRAFLPNPELLDSLRGLVPASEEEALAFFAVEENVRALRSLVTRFADTMGRFESDEERRERMWREIAGGKAELEAILGHEVKSFCWPWGHFCQEAHALAREAGFSLLFTTKEGANPPSQPLAVCRFKAKAQSGAWLVSRLRVYARPVLGMLYARLRNLF
;
A
#
# COMPACT_ATOMS: atom_id res chain seq x y z
N LEU A 1 13.00 -18.24 -11.19
CA LEU A 1 11.78 -19.04 -11.26
C LEU A 1 11.81 -19.96 -12.47
N HIS A 2 12.06 -19.44 -13.66
CA HIS A 2 12.06 -20.18 -14.92
C HIS A 2 13.00 -21.39 -14.92
N THR A 3 14.24 -21.21 -14.47
CA THR A 3 15.29 -22.26 -14.40
C THR A 3 14.85 -23.49 -13.60
N TYR A 4 14.01 -23.32 -12.60
CA TYR A 4 13.56 -24.41 -11.71
C TYR A 4 12.08 -24.77 -11.91
N GLY A 5 11.41 -24.25 -12.93
CA GLY A 5 9.99 -24.49 -13.19
C GLY A 5 9.05 -23.96 -12.13
N HIS A 6 9.49 -23.03 -11.27
CA HIS A 6 8.65 -22.44 -10.25
C HIS A 6 7.76 -21.33 -10.82
N LYS A 7 6.57 -21.20 -10.27
CA LYS A 7 5.65 -20.10 -10.56
C LYS A 7 5.54 -19.16 -9.37
N GLY A 8 5.35 -17.87 -9.64
CA GLY A 8 5.15 -16.84 -8.64
C GLY A 8 3.87 -16.06 -8.86
N VAL A 9 3.46 -15.31 -7.85
CA VAL A 9 2.36 -14.33 -7.94
C VAL A 9 2.90 -12.97 -7.48
N VAL A 10 2.66 -11.94 -8.29
CA VAL A 10 2.89 -10.54 -7.92
C VAL A 10 1.55 -9.92 -7.59
N PHE A 11 1.46 -9.26 -6.45
CA PHE A 11 0.28 -8.50 -6.04
C PHE A 11 0.50 -7.04 -6.38
N ALA A 12 -0.17 -6.56 -7.42
CA ALA A 12 -0.01 -5.21 -7.96
C ALA A 12 -0.97 -4.21 -7.30
N VAL A 13 -0.44 -3.08 -6.87
CA VAL A 13 -1.20 -1.89 -6.47
C VAL A 13 -1.42 -1.09 -7.73
N SER A 14 -2.62 -1.18 -8.34
CA SER A 14 -2.86 -0.72 -9.70
C SER A 14 -2.58 0.77 -9.91
N GLY A 15 -3.03 1.62 -9.00
CA GLY A 15 -2.80 3.07 -9.07
C GLY A 15 -1.35 3.51 -8.84
N ARG A 16 -0.42 2.57 -8.66
CA ARG A 16 1.02 2.83 -8.58
C ARG A 16 1.79 2.28 -9.76
N LEU A 17 1.13 1.57 -10.65
CA LEU A 17 1.74 1.14 -11.90
C LEU A 17 1.94 2.36 -12.79
N GLU A 18 3.10 2.43 -13.42
CA GLU A 18 3.43 3.55 -14.29
C GLU A 18 2.95 3.29 -15.72
N PRO A 19 2.44 4.32 -16.42
CA PRO A 19 2.23 4.20 -17.86
C PRO A 19 3.55 3.86 -18.57
N GLY A 20 3.52 2.95 -19.52
CA GLY A 20 4.68 2.59 -20.33
C GLY A 20 4.36 1.42 -21.25
N GLU A 21 4.75 1.57 -22.51
CA GLU A 21 4.47 0.58 -23.55
C GLU A 21 5.59 -0.43 -23.75
N GLU A 22 6.79 -0.15 -23.20
CA GLU A 22 7.94 -1.04 -23.28
C GLU A 22 8.49 -1.35 -21.89
N PRO A 23 8.92 -2.61 -21.63
CA PRO A 23 9.61 -2.95 -20.39
C PRO A 23 10.96 -2.23 -20.31
N ARG A 24 11.30 -1.74 -19.13
CA ARG A 24 12.62 -1.20 -18.84
C ARG A 24 13.65 -2.32 -18.78
N VAL A 25 14.93 -1.96 -18.94
CA VAL A 25 16.05 -2.91 -18.82
C VAL A 25 16.02 -3.57 -17.44
N SER A 26 16.00 -4.89 -17.42
CA SER A 26 15.94 -5.64 -16.16
C SER A 26 17.29 -5.61 -15.43
N LEU A 27 17.26 -5.86 -14.12
CA LEU A 27 18.49 -6.00 -13.33
C LEU A 27 19.42 -7.10 -13.88
N ALA A 28 18.87 -8.19 -14.38
CA ALA A 28 19.66 -9.27 -14.97
C ALA A 28 20.42 -8.82 -16.24
N GLU A 29 19.76 -8.04 -17.09
CA GLU A 29 20.37 -7.45 -18.29
C GLU A 29 21.44 -6.42 -17.93
N LEU A 30 21.21 -5.60 -16.92
CA LEU A 30 22.22 -4.65 -16.42
C LEU A 30 23.45 -5.36 -15.87
N LEU A 31 23.26 -6.43 -15.10
CA LEU A 31 24.35 -7.26 -14.58
C LEU A 31 25.08 -8.01 -15.70
N ALA A 32 24.43 -8.28 -16.82
CA ALA A 32 25.03 -8.83 -18.03
C ALA A 32 25.73 -7.77 -18.92
N GLY A 33 25.80 -6.52 -18.46
CA GLY A 33 26.48 -5.42 -19.15
C GLY A 33 25.65 -4.68 -20.20
N ARG A 34 24.32 -4.89 -20.27
CA ARG A 34 23.47 -4.12 -21.16
C ARG A 34 23.36 -2.67 -20.63
N ALA A 35 23.59 -1.70 -21.50
CA ALA A 35 23.42 -0.29 -21.15
C ALA A 35 21.95 0.03 -20.87
N GLY A 36 21.71 0.75 -19.80
CA GLY A 36 20.38 1.23 -19.40
C GLY A 36 20.38 1.78 -17.98
N ASP A 37 19.40 2.62 -17.69
CA ASP A 37 19.17 3.13 -16.35
C ASP A 37 18.27 2.19 -15.57
N HIS A 38 18.75 1.67 -14.44
CA HIS A 38 17.89 1.00 -13.49
C HIS A 38 17.18 2.05 -12.63
N PRO A 39 15.82 2.01 -12.53
CA PRO A 39 15.07 3.05 -11.81
C PRO A 39 15.47 3.20 -10.35
N HIS A 40 16.00 2.16 -9.72
CA HIS A 40 16.40 2.20 -8.30
C HIS A 40 17.71 2.93 -8.00
N VAL A 41 18.55 3.24 -9.01
CA VAL A 41 19.93 3.57 -8.70
C VAL A 41 20.27 5.05 -8.79
N ARG A 42 19.65 5.85 -9.66
CA ARG A 42 20.17 7.23 -9.90
C ARG A 42 19.18 8.28 -10.38
N ARG A 43 17.86 8.05 -10.41
CA ARG A 43 16.97 9.12 -10.88
C ARG A 43 16.70 10.15 -9.81
N PRO A 44 16.76 11.44 -10.16
CA PRO A 44 16.34 12.48 -9.23
C PRO A 44 14.89 12.28 -8.85
N LEU A 45 14.62 12.47 -7.58
CA LEU A 45 13.28 12.46 -7.04
C LEU A 45 12.46 13.56 -7.73
N ARG A 46 11.28 13.25 -8.27
CA ARG A 46 10.38 14.26 -8.84
C ARG A 46 9.61 14.92 -7.71
N LYS A 47 9.44 16.23 -7.80
CA LYS A 47 8.53 16.96 -6.92
C LYS A 47 7.11 16.82 -7.47
N ASN A 48 6.16 16.46 -6.60
CA ASN A 48 4.74 16.54 -6.95
C ASN A 48 4.27 18.01 -6.90
N ALA A 49 2.99 18.26 -7.23
CA ALA A 49 2.38 19.59 -7.21
C ALA A 49 2.43 20.28 -5.82
N HIS A 50 2.69 19.51 -4.76
CA HIS A 50 2.77 20.00 -3.38
C HIS A 50 4.22 20.13 -2.87
N GLY A 51 5.21 20.03 -3.73
CA GLY A 51 6.63 20.16 -3.37
C GLY A 51 7.27 18.92 -2.75
N PHE A 52 6.51 17.84 -2.54
CA PHE A 52 7.07 16.59 -2.04
C PHE A 52 7.90 15.90 -3.10
N THR A 53 9.02 15.37 -2.67
CA THR A 53 9.84 14.51 -3.49
C THR A 53 9.23 13.10 -3.52
N VAL A 54 8.61 12.73 -4.62
CA VAL A 54 8.07 11.40 -4.85
C VAL A 54 8.89 10.65 -5.88
N ARG A 55 9.15 9.38 -5.62
CA ARG A 55 9.72 8.47 -6.62
C ARG A 55 8.57 7.75 -7.29
N THR A 56 8.36 8.05 -8.57
CA THR A 56 7.36 7.37 -9.40
C THR A 56 7.94 6.18 -10.15
N ASP A 57 9.25 6.10 -10.28
CA ASP A 57 10.01 5.12 -11.06
C ASP A 57 10.41 3.85 -10.28
N ILE A 58 9.86 3.65 -9.08
CA ILE A 58 10.12 2.46 -8.25
C ILE A 58 9.12 1.33 -8.46
N PHE A 59 8.02 1.62 -9.12
CA PHE A 59 6.97 0.64 -9.43
C PHE A 59 7.12 0.15 -10.86
N CYS A 60 6.58 -1.04 -11.13
CA CYS A 60 6.54 -1.58 -12.48
C CYS A 60 5.68 -0.71 -13.39
N ASN A 61 6.03 -0.63 -14.66
CA ASN A 61 5.17 -0.05 -15.67
C ASN A 61 4.22 -1.11 -16.26
N HIS A 62 3.24 -0.67 -17.05
CA HIS A 62 2.21 -1.54 -17.63
C HIS A 62 2.83 -2.63 -18.52
N ALA A 63 3.84 -2.32 -19.32
CA ALA A 63 4.49 -3.29 -20.19
C ALA A 63 5.28 -4.34 -19.39
N GLU A 64 5.92 -3.96 -18.30
CA GLU A 64 6.63 -4.89 -17.40
C GLU A 64 5.67 -5.88 -16.75
N VAL A 65 4.50 -5.41 -16.32
CA VAL A 65 3.45 -6.27 -15.73
C VAL A 65 2.92 -7.25 -16.76
N ARG A 66 2.62 -6.80 -17.99
CA ARG A 66 2.24 -7.67 -19.10
C ARG A 66 3.32 -8.70 -19.45
N ALA A 67 4.59 -8.27 -19.48
CA ALA A 67 5.71 -9.16 -19.76
C ALA A 67 5.90 -10.24 -18.69
N MET A 68 5.69 -9.90 -17.40
CA MET A 68 5.70 -10.88 -16.31
C MET A 68 4.68 -12.00 -16.54
N GLU A 69 3.43 -11.67 -16.89
CA GLU A 69 2.40 -12.68 -17.18
C GLU A 69 2.69 -13.47 -18.46
N ALA A 70 3.09 -12.79 -19.53
CA ALA A 70 3.44 -13.43 -20.79
C ALA A 70 4.59 -14.45 -20.64
N SER A 71 5.45 -14.30 -19.62
CA SER A 71 6.50 -15.26 -19.30
C SER A 71 5.96 -16.64 -18.87
N GLY A 72 4.68 -16.74 -18.49
CA GLY A 72 4.06 -17.93 -17.91
C GLY A 72 4.62 -18.36 -16.55
N SER A 73 5.60 -17.64 -16.02
CA SER A 73 6.21 -17.92 -14.72
C SER A 73 5.65 -17.07 -13.59
N ILE A 74 5.00 -15.97 -13.90
CA ILE A 74 4.43 -15.05 -12.92
C ILE A 74 2.96 -14.77 -13.28
N ALA A 75 2.07 -14.95 -12.31
CA ALA A 75 0.70 -14.45 -12.38
C ALA A 75 0.63 -13.09 -11.68
N VAL A 76 -0.16 -12.17 -12.19
CA VAL A 76 -0.42 -10.87 -11.57
C VAL A 76 -1.78 -10.89 -10.92
N ALA A 77 -1.86 -10.42 -9.68
CA ALA A 77 -3.07 -10.35 -8.88
C ALA A 77 -3.22 -8.96 -8.27
N SER A 78 -4.43 -8.59 -7.86
CA SER A 78 -4.72 -7.27 -7.31
C SER A 78 -4.26 -7.14 -5.85
N HIS A 79 -3.77 -5.93 -5.50
CA HIS A 79 -3.43 -5.51 -4.14
C HIS A 79 -4.06 -4.15 -3.79
N SER A 80 -5.29 -3.93 -4.19
CA SER A 80 -6.06 -2.69 -4.18
C SER A 80 -5.54 -1.63 -5.17
N HIS A 81 -6.30 -0.54 -5.30
CA HIS A 81 -5.91 0.59 -6.13
C HIS A 81 -4.72 1.35 -5.52
N GLY A 82 -4.86 1.86 -4.31
CA GLY A 82 -3.88 2.77 -3.70
C GLY A 82 -3.04 2.16 -2.57
N HIS A 83 -3.40 0.99 -2.05
CA HIS A 83 -2.85 0.46 -0.79
C HIS A 83 -3.03 1.46 0.36
N MET A 84 -4.24 2.00 0.49
CA MET A 84 -4.54 3.18 1.30
C MET A 84 -4.52 2.91 2.80
N GLY A 85 -3.87 3.82 3.53
CA GLY A 85 -4.12 4.05 4.95
C GLY A 85 -5.13 5.18 5.13
N VAL A 86 -5.79 5.20 6.28
CA VAL A 86 -6.72 6.27 6.69
C VAL A 86 -6.37 6.73 8.09
N PHE A 87 -6.69 7.98 8.41
CA PHE A 87 -6.70 8.40 9.79
C PHE A 87 -7.82 7.67 10.55
N THR A 88 -7.55 7.24 11.78
CA THR A 88 -8.48 6.42 12.57
C THR A 88 -9.13 7.18 13.73
N GLY A 89 -8.83 8.47 13.87
CA GLY A 89 -9.39 9.32 14.91
C GLY A 89 -8.74 10.69 14.95
N PRO A 90 -9.25 11.58 15.82
CA PRO A 90 -8.81 12.97 15.93
C PRO A 90 -7.51 13.16 16.72
N GLU A 91 -6.90 12.11 17.22
CA GLU A 91 -5.68 12.21 18.03
C GLU A 91 -4.50 12.72 17.19
N PHE A 92 -4.20 14.00 17.36
CA PHE A 92 -3.06 14.62 16.70
C PHE A 92 -1.74 14.04 17.21
N THR A 93 -0.84 13.70 16.29
CA THR A 93 0.46 13.10 16.62
C THR A 93 1.63 14.05 16.32
N SER A 94 1.65 14.61 15.12
CA SER A 94 2.76 15.46 14.64
C SER A 94 2.33 16.18 13.36
N PHE A 95 3.23 17.01 12.82
CA PHE A 95 3.09 17.55 11.46
C PHE A 95 3.98 16.81 10.48
N VAL A 96 3.53 16.71 9.23
CA VAL A 96 4.37 16.32 8.12
C VAL A 96 5.39 17.45 7.88
N SER A 97 6.67 17.12 7.96
CA SER A 97 7.75 18.06 7.75
C SER A 97 8.90 17.39 7.00
N PRO A 98 9.86 18.14 6.44
CA PRO A 98 11.04 17.56 5.78
C PRO A 98 11.81 16.57 6.67
N GLY A 99 11.87 16.82 7.99
CA GLY A 99 12.49 15.94 8.98
C GLY A 99 11.58 14.80 9.48
N ASN A 100 10.27 14.89 9.25
CA ASN A 100 9.28 13.90 9.70
C ASN A 100 8.18 13.70 8.65
N ARG A 101 8.49 12.89 7.66
CA ARG A 101 7.55 12.57 6.57
C ARG A 101 6.49 11.54 6.99
N GLY A 102 6.71 10.85 8.10
CA GLY A 102 5.78 9.87 8.67
C GLY A 102 5.39 8.75 7.71
N ARG A 103 4.32 8.04 8.04
CA ARG A 103 3.68 7.04 7.16
C ARG A 103 2.62 7.65 6.23
N THR A 104 2.63 8.95 6.08
CA THR A 104 1.65 9.73 5.30
C THR A 104 1.68 9.41 3.80
N PHE A 105 2.73 8.76 3.33
CA PHE A 105 2.84 8.23 1.98
C PHE A 105 1.62 7.39 1.52
N TYR A 106 0.90 6.77 2.46
CA TYR A 106 -0.31 5.99 2.18
C TYR A 106 -1.60 6.81 2.27
N LEU A 107 -1.54 8.10 2.67
CA LEU A 107 -2.69 8.96 2.84
C LEU A 107 -2.83 9.89 1.63
N THR A 108 -3.27 9.36 0.50
CA THR A 108 -3.35 10.14 -0.74
C THR A 108 -4.60 11.03 -0.81
N GLU A 109 -5.66 10.73 -0.06
CA GLU A 109 -6.95 11.43 -0.17
C GLU A 109 -6.91 12.89 0.29
N HIS A 110 -6.01 13.24 1.21
CA HIS A 110 -5.88 14.62 1.72
C HIS A 110 -4.83 15.44 0.98
N GLY A 111 -4.12 14.84 0.02
CA GLY A 111 -2.94 15.43 -0.57
C GLY A 111 -1.81 15.60 0.45
N TYR A 112 -0.57 15.63 0.01
CA TYR A 112 0.57 15.91 0.88
C TYR A 112 0.96 17.37 0.78
N PHE A 113 1.09 18.02 1.93
CA PHE A 113 1.72 19.33 2.04
C PHE A 113 2.52 19.41 3.34
N TRP A 114 3.51 20.26 3.39
CA TRP A 114 4.25 20.52 4.62
C TRP A 114 3.33 21.21 5.62
N GLY A 115 3.25 20.67 6.83
CA GLY A 115 2.30 21.11 7.84
C GLY A 115 1.00 20.30 7.89
N LEU A 116 0.81 19.30 7.01
CA LEU A 116 -0.32 18.39 7.12
C LEU A 116 -0.34 17.79 8.54
N PRO A 117 -1.45 17.89 9.28
CA PRO A 117 -1.54 17.29 10.61
C PRO A 117 -1.58 15.77 10.48
N GLY A 118 -0.72 15.08 11.22
CA GLY A 118 -0.72 13.63 11.33
C GLY A 118 -1.60 13.18 12.47
N PHE A 119 -2.43 12.20 12.19
CA PHE A 119 -3.23 11.46 13.17
C PHE A 119 -2.82 10.00 13.17
N LYS A 120 -3.39 9.20 14.07
CA LYS A 120 -3.16 7.77 14.08
C LYS A 120 -3.65 7.14 12.77
N VAL A 121 -2.78 6.38 12.09
CA VAL A 121 -3.07 5.75 10.80
C VAL A 121 -3.37 4.27 10.97
N GLY A 122 -4.38 3.79 10.26
CA GLY A 122 -4.70 2.36 10.15
C GLY A 122 -5.00 1.94 8.71
N PRO A 123 -5.08 0.62 8.45
CA PRO A 123 -5.44 0.09 7.13
C PRO A 123 -6.82 0.55 6.66
N GLY A 124 -6.88 1.12 5.44
CA GLY A 124 -8.10 1.71 4.89
C GLY A 124 -9.25 0.73 4.69
N LEU A 125 -8.96 -0.54 4.37
CA LEU A 125 -9.98 -1.57 4.19
C LEU A 125 -10.45 -2.21 5.53
N GLN A 126 -9.92 -1.74 6.66
CA GLN A 126 -10.35 -2.20 7.98
C GLN A 126 -11.07 -1.11 8.77
N HIS A 127 -10.55 0.11 8.73
CA HIS A 127 -11.00 1.21 9.59
C HIS A 127 -11.96 2.15 8.87
N ARG A 128 -12.82 2.80 9.66
CA ARG A 128 -13.55 3.99 9.25
C ARG A 128 -12.56 5.16 9.21
N ALA A 129 -12.60 5.96 8.15
CA ALA A 129 -11.71 7.09 8.01
C ALA A 129 -12.19 8.28 8.87
N PHE A 130 -11.25 8.88 9.58
CA PHE A 130 -11.42 10.21 10.15
C PHE A 130 -10.98 11.24 9.10
N LEU A 131 -11.88 12.15 8.78
CA LEU A 131 -11.71 13.22 7.79
C LEU A 131 -11.42 14.52 8.55
N PRO A 132 -10.17 15.03 8.49
CA PRO A 132 -9.82 16.30 9.13
C PRO A 132 -10.65 17.45 8.57
N ASN A 133 -10.90 18.46 9.40
CA ASN A 133 -11.63 19.66 9.01
C ASN A 133 -10.91 20.39 7.86
N PRO A 134 -11.57 20.63 6.72
CA PRO A 134 -10.98 21.32 5.57
C PRO A 134 -10.44 22.71 5.92
N GLU A 135 -11.13 23.48 6.76
CA GLU A 135 -10.68 24.81 7.18
C GLU A 135 -9.37 24.75 7.98
N LEU A 136 -9.21 23.71 8.82
CA LEU A 136 -7.93 23.46 9.51
C LEU A 136 -6.84 23.16 8.49
N LEU A 137 -7.10 22.28 7.51
CA LEU A 137 -6.12 21.91 6.50
C LEU A 137 -5.69 23.12 5.66
N ASP A 138 -6.64 23.94 5.24
CA ASP A 138 -6.37 25.14 4.45
C ASP A 138 -5.60 26.20 5.25
N SER A 139 -5.97 26.40 6.52
CA SER A 139 -5.24 27.30 7.42
C SER A 139 -3.78 26.86 7.62
N LEU A 140 -3.54 25.57 7.81
CA LEU A 140 -2.19 25.03 7.96
C LEU A 140 -1.39 25.13 6.65
N ARG A 141 -2.03 24.86 5.51
CA ARG A 141 -1.39 24.98 4.18
C ARG A 141 -1.00 26.42 3.88
N GLY A 142 -1.78 27.40 4.32
CA GLY A 142 -1.46 28.82 4.14
C GLY A 142 -0.29 29.32 5.00
N LEU A 143 0.03 28.62 6.08
CA LEU A 143 1.12 29.03 7.00
C LEU A 143 2.47 28.43 6.66
N VAL A 144 2.51 27.23 6.10
CA VAL A 144 3.75 26.50 5.87
C VAL A 144 4.20 26.63 4.41
N PRO A 145 5.45 27.05 4.16
CA PRO A 145 5.97 27.16 2.80
C PRO A 145 5.88 25.85 2.02
N ALA A 146 5.60 25.93 0.73
CA ALA A 146 5.43 24.76 -0.14
C ALA A 146 6.77 24.12 -0.53
N SER A 147 7.87 24.88 -0.59
CA SER A 147 9.18 24.33 -0.93
C SER A 147 9.77 23.54 0.24
N GLU A 148 10.51 22.48 -0.06
CA GLU A 148 11.14 21.65 0.97
C GLU A 148 12.18 22.41 1.78
N GLU A 149 12.96 23.26 1.12
CA GLU A 149 14.01 24.05 1.75
C GLU A 149 13.44 25.08 2.73
N GLU A 150 12.44 25.86 2.28
CA GLU A 150 11.77 26.84 3.12
C GLU A 150 10.98 26.18 4.26
N ALA A 151 10.34 25.04 4.00
CA ALA A 151 9.66 24.26 5.03
C ALA A 151 10.66 23.74 6.07
N LEU A 152 11.84 23.28 5.66
CA LEU A 152 12.88 22.86 6.59
C LEU A 152 13.29 24.01 7.51
N ALA A 153 13.52 25.21 6.96
CA ALA A 153 13.81 26.42 7.73
C ALA A 153 12.63 26.80 8.65
N PHE A 154 11.40 26.73 8.16
CA PHE A 154 10.20 27.02 8.93
C PHE A 154 10.07 26.10 10.16
N PHE A 155 10.23 24.79 10.00
CA PHE A 155 10.14 23.83 11.09
C PHE A 155 11.33 23.83 12.06
N ALA A 156 12.46 24.47 11.70
CA ALA A 156 13.60 24.69 12.59
C ALA A 156 13.32 25.77 13.64
N VAL A 157 12.32 26.62 13.41
CA VAL A 157 11.93 27.70 14.33
C VAL A 157 10.81 27.19 15.25
N GLU A 158 11.09 27.13 16.55
CA GLU A 158 10.14 26.57 17.55
C GLU A 158 8.85 27.38 17.66
N GLU A 159 8.91 28.71 17.48
CA GLU A 159 7.75 29.61 17.46
C GLU A 159 6.76 29.23 16.36
N ASN A 160 7.26 28.89 15.18
CA ASN A 160 6.43 28.46 14.05
C ASN A 160 5.70 27.16 14.38
N VAL A 161 6.41 26.18 14.95
CA VAL A 161 5.82 24.91 15.37
C VAL A 161 4.77 25.11 16.47
N ARG A 162 5.04 26.01 17.42
CA ARG A 162 4.06 26.42 18.45
C ARG A 162 2.82 27.06 17.86
N ALA A 163 2.98 27.95 16.88
CA ALA A 163 1.87 28.58 16.18
C ALA A 163 1.00 27.54 15.46
N LEU A 164 1.59 26.58 14.78
CA LEU A 164 0.84 25.46 14.16
C LEU A 164 0.08 24.63 15.20
N ARG A 165 0.72 24.30 16.34
CA ARG A 165 0.07 23.56 17.45
C ARG A 165 -1.09 24.34 18.05
N SER A 166 -0.93 25.64 18.25
CA SER A 166 -1.99 26.53 18.75
C SER A 166 -3.16 26.58 17.76
N LEU A 167 -2.89 26.56 16.45
CA LEU A 167 -3.93 26.47 15.44
C LEU A 167 -4.69 25.15 15.55
N VAL A 168 -4.01 24.02 15.60
CA VAL A 168 -4.64 22.70 15.79
C VAL A 168 -5.48 22.69 17.07
N THR A 169 -5.00 23.26 18.18
CA THR A 169 -5.73 23.33 19.44
C THR A 169 -7.02 24.15 19.33
N ARG A 170 -7.03 25.21 18.54
CA ARG A 170 -8.28 26.00 18.30
C ARG A 170 -9.38 25.21 17.59
N PHE A 171 -8.99 24.20 16.84
CA PHE A 171 -9.92 23.28 16.18
C PHE A 171 -10.24 22.03 17.00
N ALA A 172 -9.85 21.95 18.28
CA ALA A 172 -10.00 20.73 19.09
C ALA A 172 -11.41 20.13 19.04
N ASP A 173 -12.44 20.97 19.14
CA ASP A 173 -13.84 20.56 19.13
C ASP A 173 -14.41 20.35 17.72
N THR A 174 -13.72 20.83 16.69
CA THR A 174 -14.10 20.75 15.27
C THR A 174 -13.01 20.17 14.41
N MET A 175 -12.19 19.28 14.98
CA MET A 175 -11.00 18.70 14.34
C MET A 175 -11.30 17.99 13.02
N GLY A 176 -12.52 17.48 12.89
CA GLY A 176 -12.99 16.75 11.73
C GLY A 176 -14.18 15.85 12.08
N ARG A 177 -14.47 14.92 11.21
CA ARG A 177 -15.54 13.93 11.39
C ARG A 177 -15.11 12.55 10.90
N PHE A 178 -15.83 11.54 11.29
CA PHE A 178 -15.73 10.25 10.62
C PHE A 178 -16.53 10.26 9.32
N GLU A 179 -16.06 9.52 8.34
CA GLU A 179 -16.80 9.24 7.11
C GLU A 179 -18.16 8.59 7.42
N SER A 180 -19.17 8.86 6.60
CA SER A 180 -20.45 8.17 6.64
C SER A 180 -20.30 6.72 6.19
N ASP A 181 -21.35 5.89 6.35
CA ASP A 181 -21.34 4.52 5.83
C ASP A 181 -21.26 4.48 4.31
N GLU A 182 -21.91 5.45 3.64
CA GLU A 182 -21.88 5.59 2.19
C GLU A 182 -20.48 5.99 1.68
N GLU A 183 -19.89 7.04 2.26
CA GLU A 183 -18.52 7.47 1.94
C GLU A 183 -17.51 6.34 2.15
N ARG A 184 -17.67 5.56 3.24
CA ARG A 184 -16.83 4.40 3.52
C ARG A 184 -16.97 3.32 2.47
N ARG A 185 -18.20 2.97 2.09
CA ARG A 185 -18.47 1.97 1.07
C ARG A 185 -17.90 2.39 -0.28
N GLU A 186 -18.11 3.64 -0.69
CA GLU A 186 -17.57 4.18 -1.95
C GLU A 186 -16.04 4.14 -1.97
N ARG A 187 -15.40 4.55 -0.88
CA ARG A 187 -13.94 4.51 -0.76
C ARG A 187 -13.40 3.08 -0.86
N MET A 188 -14.01 2.13 -0.13
CA MET A 188 -13.62 0.72 -0.18
C MET A 188 -13.87 0.11 -1.56
N TRP A 189 -15.00 0.46 -2.20
CA TRP A 189 -15.33 0.00 -3.55
C TRP A 189 -14.30 0.48 -4.57
N ARG A 190 -13.93 1.75 -4.53
CA ARG A 190 -12.89 2.32 -5.40
C ARG A 190 -11.55 1.60 -5.22
N GLU A 191 -11.16 1.32 -3.98
CA GLU A 191 -9.92 0.58 -3.68
C GLU A 191 -9.97 -0.86 -4.21
N ILE A 192 -11.09 -1.54 -4.12
CA ILE A 192 -11.25 -2.96 -4.44
C ILE A 192 -11.62 -3.13 -5.92
N ALA A 193 -12.79 -2.65 -6.31
CA ALA A 193 -13.33 -2.84 -7.65
C ALA A 193 -12.66 -1.90 -8.68
N GLY A 194 -12.39 -0.66 -8.29
CA GLY A 194 -11.64 0.27 -9.15
C GLY A 194 -10.24 -0.24 -9.45
N GLY A 195 -9.53 -0.73 -8.43
CA GLY A 195 -8.21 -1.33 -8.60
C GLY A 195 -8.24 -2.61 -9.45
N LYS A 196 -9.31 -3.41 -9.36
CA LYS A 196 -9.52 -4.58 -10.23
C LYS A 196 -9.68 -4.14 -11.69
N ALA A 197 -10.60 -3.24 -11.96
CA ALA A 197 -10.92 -2.78 -13.31
C ALA A 197 -9.70 -2.17 -14.02
N GLU A 198 -8.92 -1.37 -13.30
CA GLU A 198 -7.68 -0.78 -13.82
C GLU A 198 -6.65 -1.86 -14.17
N LEU A 199 -6.44 -2.83 -13.28
CA LEU A 199 -5.50 -3.91 -13.52
C LEU A 199 -5.94 -4.81 -14.68
N GLU A 200 -7.24 -5.09 -14.82
CA GLU A 200 -7.82 -5.83 -15.95
C GLU A 200 -7.65 -5.10 -17.27
N ALA A 201 -7.80 -3.78 -17.27
CA ALA A 201 -7.53 -2.95 -18.45
C ALA A 201 -6.06 -3.03 -18.89
N ILE A 202 -5.13 -3.09 -17.94
CA ILE A 202 -3.70 -3.24 -18.21
C ILE A 202 -3.38 -4.64 -18.76
N LEU A 203 -3.96 -5.69 -18.19
CA LEU A 203 -3.64 -7.09 -18.49
C LEU A 203 -4.44 -7.66 -19.68
N GLY A 204 -5.62 -7.10 -19.97
CA GLY A 204 -6.51 -7.57 -21.03
C GLY A 204 -7.33 -8.81 -20.68
N HIS A 205 -7.39 -9.19 -19.39
CA HIS A 205 -8.17 -10.35 -18.93
C HIS A 205 -8.66 -10.17 -17.48
N GLU A 206 -9.58 -11.05 -17.07
CA GLU A 206 -10.17 -11.03 -15.73
C GLU A 206 -9.15 -11.37 -14.62
N VAL A 207 -9.14 -10.57 -13.54
CA VAL A 207 -8.32 -10.77 -12.35
C VAL A 207 -9.18 -11.32 -11.22
N LYS A 208 -8.95 -12.59 -10.83
CA LYS A 208 -9.74 -13.32 -9.82
C LYS A 208 -9.14 -13.34 -8.43
N SER A 209 -7.93 -12.84 -8.27
CA SER A 209 -7.15 -12.94 -7.04
C SER A 209 -6.90 -11.57 -6.44
N PHE A 210 -7.15 -11.44 -5.13
CA PHE A 210 -6.92 -10.22 -4.36
C PHE A 210 -6.12 -10.51 -3.09
N CYS A 211 -5.14 -9.67 -2.80
CA CYS A 211 -4.39 -9.72 -1.56
C CYS A 211 -4.71 -8.48 -0.71
N TRP A 212 -5.11 -8.70 0.52
CA TRP A 212 -5.43 -7.63 1.46
C TRP A 212 -4.20 -6.78 1.79
N PRO A 213 -4.22 -5.45 1.56
CA PRO A 213 -3.20 -4.54 2.07
C PRO A 213 -2.96 -4.77 3.57
N TRP A 214 -1.70 -4.91 3.97
CA TRP A 214 -1.28 -5.29 5.35
C TRP A 214 -1.90 -6.60 5.90
N GLY A 215 -2.73 -7.28 5.13
CA GLY A 215 -3.50 -8.44 5.58
C GLY A 215 -4.72 -8.09 6.43
N HIS A 216 -5.14 -6.83 6.46
CA HIS A 216 -6.21 -6.31 7.30
C HIS A 216 -7.44 -5.92 6.48
N PHE A 217 -8.62 -6.32 6.95
CA PHE A 217 -9.90 -6.02 6.32
C PHE A 217 -11.03 -6.13 7.34
N CYS A 218 -12.16 -5.48 7.07
CA CYS A 218 -13.41 -5.67 7.80
C CYS A 218 -14.38 -6.57 7.00
N GLN A 219 -15.49 -6.95 7.63
CA GLN A 219 -16.51 -7.80 7.00
C GLN A 219 -17.11 -7.16 5.75
N GLU A 220 -17.33 -5.83 5.76
CA GLU A 220 -17.84 -5.09 4.62
C GLU A 220 -16.86 -5.13 3.43
N ALA A 221 -15.58 -4.86 3.66
CA ALA A 221 -14.56 -4.96 2.62
C ALA A 221 -14.49 -6.37 2.02
N HIS A 222 -14.65 -7.41 2.86
CA HIS A 222 -14.70 -8.79 2.39
C HIS A 222 -15.93 -9.06 1.49
N ALA A 223 -17.10 -8.50 1.85
CA ALA A 223 -18.29 -8.61 1.03
C ALA A 223 -18.11 -7.90 -0.32
N LEU A 224 -17.55 -6.67 -0.31
CA LEU A 224 -17.25 -5.91 -1.52
C LEU A 224 -16.24 -6.61 -2.44
N ALA A 225 -15.23 -7.28 -1.89
CA ALA A 225 -14.29 -8.04 -2.71
C ALA A 225 -14.98 -9.21 -3.45
N ARG A 226 -15.93 -9.87 -2.81
CA ARG A 226 -16.74 -10.92 -3.45
C ARG A 226 -17.70 -10.32 -4.49
N GLU A 227 -18.34 -9.22 -4.18
CA GLU A 227 -19.22 -8.46 -5.10
C GLU A 227 -18.46 -8.03 -6.35
N ALA A 228 -17.19 -7.61 -6.20
CA ALA A 228 -16.30 -7.28 -7.31
C ALA A 228 -15.83 -8.50 -8.13
N GLY A 229 -16.21 -9.73 -7.75
CA GLY A 229 -15.90 -10.96 -8.49
C GLY A 229 -14.58 -11.64 -8.12
N PHE A 230 -13.92 -11.23 -7.03
CA PHE A 230 -12.75 -11.96 -6.57
C PHE A 230 -13.12 -13.32 -5.97
N SER A 231 -12.46 -14.39 -6.42
CA SER A 231 -12.66 -15.76 -5.95
C SER A 231 -11.52 -16.29 -5.07
N LEU A 232 -10.35 -15.62 -5.06
CA LEU A 232 -9.21 -15.94 -4.21
C LEU A 232 -8.79 -14.70 -3.40
N LEU A 233 -8.88 -14.79 -2.07
CA LEU A 233 -8.51 -13.69 -1.17
C LEU A 233 -7.34 -14.10 -0.30
N PHE A 234 -6.20 -13.41 -0.47
CA PHE A 234 -4.96 -13.71 0.24
C PHE A 234 -4.83 -12.86 1.50
N THR A 235 -4.53 -13.50 2.62
CA THR A 235 -4.28 -12.88 3.92
C THR A 235 -2.79 -12.93 4.27
N THR A 236 -2.40 -12.33 5.39
CA THR A 236 -1.07 -12.50 6.00
C THR A 236 -1.08 -13.53 7.12
N LYS A 237 -2.23 -14.17 7.39
CA LYS A 237 -2.33 -15.20 8.42
C LYS A 237 -1.51 -16.41 8.03
N GLU A 238 -0.78 -16.96 8.99
CA GLU A 238 -0.08 -18.22 8.79
C GLU A 238 -1.04 -19.40 8.94
N GLY A 239 -0.92 -20.41 8.09
CA GLY A 239 -1.77 -21.61 8.16
C GLY A 239 -1.66 -22.46 6.91
N ALA A 240 -2.33 -23.60 6.94
CA ALA A 240 -2.56 -24.45 5.79
C ALA A 240 -3.77 -23.96 4.99
N ASN A 241 -3.81 -24.28 3.72
CA ASN A 241 -4.84 -23.87 2.77
C ASN A 241 -5.66 -25.09 2.34
N PRO A 242 -6.74 -25.47 3.06
CA PRO A 242 -7.65 -26.46 2.56
C PRO A 242 -8.37 -25.94 1.30
N PRO A 243 -8.65 -26.80 0.29
CA PRO A 243 -9.32 -26.39 -0.94
C PRO A 243 -10.69 -25.71 -0.73
N SER A 244 -11.31 -25.95 0.42
CA SER A 244 -12.60 -25.37 0.79
C SER A 244 -12.56 -23.90 1.25
N GLN A 245 -11.38 -23.27 1.36
CA GLN A 245 -11.24 -21.90 1.89
C GLN A 245 -10.50 -20.97 0.92
N PRO A 246 -10.97 -20.78 -0.31
CA PRO A 246 -10.30 -19.90 -1.27
C PRO A 246 -10.36 -18.40 -0.87
N LEU A 247 -11.33 -18.03 -0.02
CA LEU A 247 -11.53 -16.64 0.42
C LEU A 247 -10.72 -16.26 1.68
N ALA A 248 -9.81 -17.12 2.12
CA ALA A 248 -8.95 -16.84 3.29
C ALA A 248 -7.59 -17.55 3.13
N VAL A 249 -6.94 -17.37 1.98
CA VAL A 249 -5.67 -18.03 1.68
C VAL A 249 -4.60 -17.57 2.66
N CYS A 250 -4.10 -18.51 3.44
CA CYS A 250 -3.02 -18.31 4.40
C CYS A 250 -1.66 -18.28 3.71
N ARG A 251 -0.72 -17.53 4.28
CA ARG A 251 0.66 -17.47 3.81
C ARG A 251 1.61 -17.53 4.99
N PHE A 252 2.77 -18.09 4.80
CA PHE A 252 3.85 -17.92 5.76
C PHE A 252 4.97 -17.07 5.16
N LYS A 253 5.62 -16.27 5.99
CA LYS A 253 6.71 -15.41 5.56
C LYS A 253 7.99 -16.23 5.42
N ALA A 254 8.52 -16.34 4.21
CA ALA A 254 9.86 -16.85 4.01
C ALA A 254 10.87 -15.88 4.64
N LYS A 255 11.75 -16.43 5.48
CA LYS A 255 12.85 -15.68 6.10
C LYS A 255 14.16 -16.04 5.41
N ALA A 256 15.17 -15.18 5.53
CA ALA A 256 16.53 -15.47 5.09
C ALA A 256 17.15 -16.55 6.00
N GLN A 257 16.77 -17.80 5.76
CA GLN A 257 17.17 -19.01 6.50
C GLN A 257 17.70 -20.06 5.50
N SER A 258 18.16 -21.19 6.00
CA SER A 258 18.63 -22.30 5.15
C SER A 258 17.52 -22.93 4.31
N GLY A 259 17.89 -23.56 3.19
CA GLY A 259 16.95 -24.35 2.39
C GLY A 259 16.28 -25.47 3.21
N ALA A 260 17.00 -26.09 4.14
CA ALA A 260 16.44 -27.10 5.05
C ALA A 260 15.31 -26.52 5.93
N TRP A 261 15.47 -25.28 6.42
CA TRP A 261 14.41 -24.58 7.14
C TRP A 261 13.16 -24.40 6.27
N LEU A 262 13.32 -23.94 5.01
CA LEU A 262 12.20 -23.76 4.08
C LEU A 262 11.47 -25.08 3.82
N VAL A 263 12.23 -26.14 3.51
CA VAL A 263 11.67 -27.49 3.29
C VAL A 263 10.88 -27.98 4.52
N SER A 264 11.40 -27.75 5.73
CA SER A 264 10.69 -28.13 6.95
C SER A 264 9.34 -27.42 7.08
N ARG A 265 9.28 -26.13 6.76
CA ARG A 265 8.02 -25.34 6.77
C ARG A 265 7.05 -25.83 5.72
N LEU A 266 7.51 -26.06 4.50
CA LEU A 266 6.67 -26.60 3.43
C LEU A 266 6.08 -27.97 3.80
N ARG A 267 6.85 -28.85 4.42
CA ARG A 267 6.36 -30.17 4.89
C ARG A 267 5.29 -30.04 5.98
N VAL A 268 5.42 -29.08 6.89
CA VAL A 268 4.43 -28.80 7.93
C VAL A 268 3.14 -28.28 7.32
N TYR A 269 3.23 -27.22 6.49
CA TYR A 269 2.05 -26.56 5.92
C TYR A 269 1.36 -27.37 4.80
N ALA A 270 2.07 -28.31 4.18
CA ALA A 270 1.49 -29.26 3.23
C ALA A 270 0.50 -30.26 3.90
N ARG A 271 0.51 -30.35 5.23
CA ARG A 271 -0.41 -31.20 6.00
C ARG A 271 -1.42 -30.30 6.72
N PRO A 272 -2.69 -30.20 6.29
CA PRO A 272 -3.64 -29.20 6.78
C PRO A 272 -3.77 -29.16 8.31
N VAL A 273 -3.96 -30.31 8.95
CA VAL A 273 -4.12 -30.40 10.41
C VAL A 273 -2.84 -29.94 11.13
N LEU A 274 -1.69 -30.45 10.70
CA LEU A 274 -0.40 -30.12 11.31
C LEU A 274 -0.05 -28.64 11.09
N GLY A 275 -0.31 -28.13 9.89
CA GLY A 275 -0.08 -26.72 9.55
C GLY A 275 -0.95 -25.78 10.37
N MET A 276 -2.22 -26.12 10.59
CA MET A 276 -3.10 -25.31 11.44
C MET A 276 -2.69 -25.34 12.92
N LEU A 277 -2.33 -26.50 13.46
CA LEU A 277 -1.84 -26.63 14.84
C LEU A 277 -0.54 -25.82 15.03
N TYR A 278 0.38 -25.97 14.10
CA TYR A 278 1.64 -25.25 14.13
C TYR A 278 1.45 -23.72 14.07
N ALA A 279 0.56 -23.24 13.19
CA ALA A 279 0.25 -21.83 13.09
C ALA A 279 -0.40 -21.27 14.38
N ARG A 280 -1.31 -22.05 15.00
CA ARG A 280 -1.91 -21.66 16.30
C ARG A 280 -0.87 -21.54 17.39
N LEU A 281 0.06 -22.48 17.51
CA LEU A 281 1.13 -22.43 18.52
C LEU A 281 2.05 -21.21 18.29
N ARG A 282 2.38 -20.89 17.05
CA ARG A 282 3.21 -19.71 16.74
C ARG A 282 2.52 -18.38 17.01
N ASN A 283 1.22 -18.30 16.97
CA ASN A 283 0.46 -17.09 17.26
C ASN A 283 0.22 -16.88 18.76
N LEU A 284 0.65 -17.83 19.61
CA LEU A 284 0.59 -17.72 21.06
C LEU A 284 1.90 -17.14 21.66
N PHE A 285 2.95 -17.04 20.86
CA PHE A 285 4.28 -16.48 21.20
C PHE A 285 4.67 -15.38 20.20
#